data_96f6a22d7251a990c42faba80bdeaee1
#
_entry.id   96f6a22d7251a990c42faba80bdeaee1
#
_cell.length_a   1.000
_cell.length_b   1.000
_cell.length_c   1.000
_cell.angle_alpha   90.00
_cell.angle_beta   90.00
_cell.angle_gamma   90.00
#
_symmetry.space_group_name_H-M   'P 1'
#
loop_
_entity.id
_entity.type
_entity.pdbx_description
1 polymer ?
#
loop_
_entity_poly.entity_id
_entity_poly.type
_entity_poly.pdbx_seq_one_letter_code
_entity_poly.pdbx_strand_id
1 'polypeptide(L)'
;MNALNLWRRDSIAKNDHTPIFVAVKLTQTVFNGYGAQETCDMLVEALVYPTMPTASLCRDEDIWKRFRDKVISYQKERVSIALETRTSTMLPYISSERPFQFNMKGHNIFLSHVKAYRRSHVKVNQEDLYKMQALGLLNPLSILQDNGHAVGELFFIFSLLSCLI
;
A
#
# COMPACT_ATOMS: atom_id res chain seq x y z
N MET A 1 -0.21 25.77 -5.49
CA MET A 1 -1.20 24.67 -5.23
C MET A 1 -0.45 23.36 -5.38
N ASN A 2 -0.61 22.41 -4.45
CA ASN A 2 0.12 21.12 -4.47
C ASN A 2 -0.43 20.25 -5.63
N ALA A 3 0.44 19.53 -6.36
CA ALA A 3 0.08 18.64 -7.46
C ALA A 3 -1.02 17.64 -7.10
N LEU A 4 -0.99 17.12 -5.87
CA LEU A 4 -1.99 16.18 -5.36
C LEU A 4 -3.40 16.83 -5.24
N ASN A 5 -3.48 18.09 -4.84
CA ASN A 5 -4.76 18.81 -4.76
C ASN A 5 -5.31 19.15 -6.15
N LEU A 6 -4.44 19.42 -7.12
CA LEU A 6 -4.86 19.60 -8.51
C LEU A 6 -5.43 18.31 -9.07
N TRP A 7 -4.74 17.21 -8.87
CA TRP A 7 -5.18 15.89 -9.29
C TRP A 7 -6.53 15.51 -8.66
N ARG A 8 -6.72 15.78 -7.36
CA ARG A 8 -8.02 15.57 -6.67
C ARG A 8 -9.15 16.31 -7.38
N ARG A 9 -8.96 17.61 -7.59
CA ARG A 9 -9.96 18.48 -8.25
C ARG A 9 -10.29 17.98 -9.66
N ASP A 10 -9.28 17.62 -10.43
CA ASP A 10 -9.46 17.16 -11.80
C ASP A 10 -10.16 15.79 -11.86
N SER A 11 -9.85 14.90 -10.91
CA SER A 11 -10.53 13.59 -10.77
C SER A 11 -12.02 13.75 -10.43
N ILE A 12 -12.36 14.70 -9.56
CA ILE A 12 -13.76 15.03 -9.24
C ILE A 12 -14.46 15.61 -10.46
N ALA A 13 -13.84 16.56 -11.15
CA ALA A 13 -14.42 17.24 -12.30
C ALA A 13 -14.69 16.29 -13.47
N LYS A 14 -13.79 15.33 -13.70
CA LYS A 14 -13.93 14.30 -14.74
C LYS A 14 -14.85 13.15 -14.34
N ASN A 15 -15.30 13.09 -13.09
CA ASN A 15 -16.00 11.95 -12.51
C ASN A 15 -15.26 10.63 -12.74
N ASP A 16 -13.97 10.61 -12.41
CA ASP A 16 -13.04 9.52 -12.74
C ASP A 16 -13.44 8.21 -12.05
N HIS A 17 -13.87 7.23 -12.84
CA HIS A 17 -14.25 5.89 -12.38
C HIS A 17 -13.08 4.90 -12.34
N THR A 18 -11.88 5.31 -12.73
CA THR A 18 -10.69 4.47 -12.65
C THR A 18 -10.48 3.98 -11.22
N PRO A 19 -10.23 2.67 -10.99
CA PRO A 19 -9.87 2.17 -9.66
C PRO A 19 -8.67 2.93 -9.11
N ILE A 20 -8.73 3.32 -7.83
CA ILE A 20 -7.68 4.15 -7.20
C ILE A 20 -6.28 3.51 -7.31
N PHE A 21 -6.19 2.17 -7.20
CA PHE A 21 -4.93 1.45 -7.40
C PHE A 21 -4.32 1.73 -8.79
N VAL A 22 -5.15 1.70 -9.83
CA VAL A 22 -4.73 1.96 -11.21
C VAL A 22 -4.37 3.42 -11.41
N ALA A 23 -5.20 4.33 -10.89
CA ALA A 23 -4.99 5.77 -11.01
C ALA A 23 -3.65 6.20 -10.37
N VAL A 24 -3.35 5.73 -9.16
CA VAL A 24 -2.06 6.01 -8.49
C VAL A 24 -0.89 5.46 -9.30
N LYS A 25 -0.96 4.19 -9.74
CA LYS A 25 0.11 3.55 -10.49
C LYS A 25 0.40 4.22 -11.85
N LEU A 26 -0.62 4.72 -12.51
CA LEU A 26 -0.48 5.32 -13.85
C LEU A 26 -0.16 6.83 -13.82
N THR A 27 -0.50 7.54 -12.76
CA THR A 27 -0.29 9.00 -12.69
C THR A 27 1.05 9.34 -12.04
N GLN A 28 2.14 8.89 -12.65
CA GLN A 28 3.50 9.08 -12.11
C GLN A 28 3.95 10.53 -11.98
N THR A 29 3.30 11.47 -12.64
CA THR A 29 3.53 12.92 -12.48
C THR A 29 3.13 13.42 -11.08
N VAL A 30 2.21 12.74 -10.40
CA VAL A 30 1.73 13.05 -9.05
C VAL A 30 2.24 12.04 -8.04
N PHE A 31 2.27 10.76 -8.41
CA PHE A 31 2.61 9.62 -7.53
C PHE A 31 3.94 8.99 -7.95
N ASN A 32 4.96 9.83 -8.14
CA ASN A 32 6.29 9.33 -8.49
C ASN A 32 6.81 8.36 -7.44
N GLY A 33 7.29 7.20 -7.89
CA GLY A 33 7.80 6.14 -7.02
C GLY A 33 6.73 5.17 -6.47
N TYR A 34 5.44 5.36 -6.82
CA TYR A 34 4.39 4.41 -6.50
C TYR A 34 4.22 3.38 -7.62
N GLY A 35 4.95 2.28 -7.53
CA GLY A 35 4.72 1.08 -8.33
C GLY A 35 3.57 0.24 -7.78
N ALA A 36 3.45 -1.00 -8.25
CA ALA A 36 2.37 -1.90 -7.81
C ALA A 36 2.47 -2.25 -6.32
N GLN A 37 3.69 -2.49 -5.81
CA GLN A 37 3.91 -2.83 -4.41
C GLN A 37 3.61 -1.65 -3.49
N GLU A 38 4.23 -0.50 -3.77
CA GLU A 38 4.08 0.71 -2.95
C GLU A 38 2.63 1.17 -2.91
N THR A 39 1.94 1.12 -4.05
CA THR A 39 0.52 1.47 -4.11
C THR A 39 -0.34 0.51 -3.28
N CYS A 40 -0.09 -0.80 -3.37
CA CYS A 40 -0.83 -1.79 -2.62
C CYS A 40 -0.65 -1.60 -1.10
N ASP A 41 0.58 -1.53 -0.64
CA ASP A 41 0.91 -1.37 0.78
C ASP A 41 0.38 -0.04 1.34
N MET A 42 0.52 1.05 0.58
CA MET A 42 0.03 2.37 0.96
C MET A 42 -1.50 2.42 1.09
N LEU A 43 -2.24 1.82 0.15
CA LEU A 43 -3.71 1.81 0.19
C LEU A 43 -4.23 1.01 1.39
N VAL A 44 -3.59 -0.12 1.72
CA VAL A 44 -3.94 -0.90 2.92
C VAL A 44 -3.72 -0.07 4.18
N GLU A 45 -2.60 0.62 4.30
CA GLU A 45 -2.32 1.47 5.45
C GLU A 45 -3.23 2.70 5.54
N ALA A 46 -3.71 3.20 4.40
CA ALA A 46 -4.69 4.28 4.34
C ALA A 46 -6.12 3.80 4.62
N LEU A 47 -6.34 2.49 4.77
CA LEU A 47 -7.67 1.87 4.86
C LEU A 47 -8.55 2.27 3.67
N VAL A 48 -7.98 2.20 2.46
CA VAL A 48 -8.65 2.53 1.22
C VAL A 48 -8.78 1.28 0.35
N TYR A 49 -9.97 1.05 -0.13
CA TYR A 49 -10.26 -0.08 -1.00
C TYR A 49 -9.65 0.12 -2.40
N PRO A 50 -8.80 -0.80 -2.90
CA PRO A 50 -8.05 -0.60 -4.14
C PRO A 50 -8.89 -0.42 -5.41
N THR A 51 -10.11 -0.99 -5.43
CA THR A 51 -11.05 -0.84 -6.54
C THR A 51 -11.99 0.33 -6.42
N MET A 52 -11.90 1.11 -5.32
CA MET A 52 -12.71 2.30 -5.15
C MET A 52 -12.53 3.25 -6.34
N PRO A 53 -13.62 3.77 -6.94
CA PRO A 53 -13.51 4.79 -7.98
C PRO A 53 -12.77 6.02 -7.47
N THR A 54 -11.82 6.51 -8.25
CA THR A 54 -10.98 7.66 -7.88
C THR A 54 -11.81 8.89 -7.50
N ALA A 55 -12.87 9.20 -8.27
CA ALA A 55 -13.75 10.32 -7.94
C ALA A 55 -14.48 10.13 -6.60
N SER A 56 -14.86 8.91 -6.25
CA SER A 56 -15.52 8.62 -4.97
C SER A 56 -14.59 8.87 -3.79
N LEU A 57 -13.35 8.38 -3.88
CA LEU A 57 -12.30 8.67 -2.89
C LEU A 57 -12.07 10.18 -2.75
N CYS A 58 -11.98 10.89 -3.89
CA CYS A 58 -11.68 12.31 -3.90
C CYS A 58 -12.82 13.19 -3.35
N ARG A 59 -14.07 12.73 -3.41
CA ARG A 59 -15.25 13.46 -2.88
C ARG A 59 -15.43 13.30 -1.38
N ASP A 60 -15.07 12.14 -0.85
CA ASP A 60 -15.18 11.86 0.58
C ASP A 60 -14.00 12.47 1.32
N GLU A 61 -14.27 13.43 2.21
CA GLU A 61 -13.21 14.19 2.89
C GLU A 61 -12.40 13.33 3.86
N ASP A 62 -13.05 12.38 4.54
CA ASP A 62 -12.38 11.52 5.53
C ASP A 62 -11.50 10.49 4.83
N ILE A 63 -11.99 9.89 3.75
CA ILE A 63 -11.20 8.95 2.95
C ILE A 63 -10.04 9.70 2.28
N TRP A 64 -10.32 10.87 1.69
CA TRP A 64 -9.30 11.71 1.08
C TRP A 64 -8.19 12.09 2.06
N LYS A 65 -8.54 12.50 3.27
CA LYS A 65 -7.57 12.88 4.30
C LYS A 65 -6.65 11.70 4.64
N ARG A 66 -7.21 10.52 4.92
CA ARG A 66 -6.41 9.32 5.21
C ARG A 66 -5.48 8.96 4.05
N PHE A 67 -6.02 8.95 2.84
CA PHE A 67 -5.25 8.67 1.62
C PHE A 67 -4.11 9.67 1.42
N ARG A 68 -4.41 10.97 1.45
CA ARG A 68 -3.41 12.05 1.28
C ARG A 68 -2.29 11.96 2.31
N ASP A 69 -2.67 11.81 3.58
CA ASP A 69 -1.71 11.80 4.68
C ASP A 69 -0.81 10.55 4.56
N LYS A 70 -1.37 9.41 4.15
CA LYS A 70 -0.58 8.19 3.94
C LYS A 70 0.29 8.28 2.68
N VAL A 71 -0.16 8.86 1.58
CA VAL A 71 0.69 9.12 0.40
C VAL A 71 1.94 9.91 0.79
N ILE A 72 1.80 10.91 1.65
CA ILE A 72 2.93 11.74 2.08
C ILE A 72 3.85 11.00 3.06
N SER A 73 3.28 10.30 4.05
CA SER A 73 4.07 9.62 5.09
C SER A 73 4.77 8.36 4.56
N TYR A 74 4.11 7.58 3.72
CA TYR A 74 4.65 6.33 3.20
C TYR A 74 5.99 6.49 2.48
N GLN A 75 6.13 7.51 1.63
CA GLN A 75 7.40 7.79 0.97
C GLN A 75 8.51 8.13 1.96
N LYS A 76 8.21 8.95 2.98
CA LYS A 76 9.18 9.29 4.03
C LYS A 76 9.61 8.06 4.82
N GLU A 77 8.66 7.21 5.19
CA GLU A 77 8.92 5.95 5.88
C GLU A 77 9.82 5.02 5.06
N ARG A 78 9.58 4.89 3.75
CA ARG A 78 10.40 4.07 2.85
C ARG A 78 11.83 4.61 2.72
N VAL A 79 11.98 5.91 2.63
CA VAL A 79 13.31 6.55 2.60
C VAL A 79 14.04 6.33 3.93
N SER A 80 13.35 6.48 5.07
CA SER A 80 13.93 6.22 6.40
C SER A 80 14.43 4.78 6.53
N ILE A 81 13.59 3.79 6.16
CA ILE A 81 13.97 2.38 6.15
C ILE A 81 15.19 2.13 5.26
N ALA A 82 15.22 2.74 4.06
CA ALA A 82 16.36 2.58 3.15
C ALA A 82 17.66 3.19 3.72
N LEU A 83 17.57 4.31 4.44
CA LEU A 83 18.71 4.93 5.09
C LEU A 83 19.18 4.12 6.31
N GLU A 84 18.27 3.61 7.12
CA GLU A 84 18.58 2.75 8.26
C GLU A 84 19.24 1.44 7.82
N THR A 85 18.74 0.82 6.77
CA THR A 85 19.36 -0.38 6.18
C THR A 85 20.73 -0.09 5.57
N ARG A 86 20.98 1.14 5.13
CA ARG A 86 22.28 1.56 4.59
C ARG A 86 23.33 1.77 5.67
N THR A 87 22.93 2.17 6.87
CA THR A 87 23.83 2.38 8.03
C THR A 87 23.99 1.13 8.88
N SER A 88 23.06 0.18 8.81
CA SER A 88 23.16 -1.09 9.50
C SER A 88 23.95 -2.09 8.65
N THR A 89 24.51 -3.13 9.29
CA THR A 89 25.20 -4.27 8.69
C THR A 89 24.39 -5.05 7.64
N MET A 90 23.33 -4.47 7.12
CA MET A 90 22.43 -5.06 6.13
C MET A 90 22.82 -4.80 4.68
N LEU A 91 23.82 -3.95 4.43
CA LEU A 91 24.41 -3.75 3.10
C LEU A 91 25.14 -4.96 2.47
N PRO A 92 25.44 -6.04 3.20
CA PRO A 92 26.09 -7.18 2.55
C PRO A 92 25.18 -7.98 1.60
N TYR A 93 23.97 -7.50 1.29
CA TYR A 93 23.10 -8.23 0.34
C TYR A 93 23.40 -7.95 -1.13
N ILE A 94 24.12 -6.87 -1.39
CA ILE A 94 24.68 -6.61 -2.71
C ILE A 94 26.20 -6.72 -2.56
N SER A 95 26.75 -7.88 -2.86
CA SER A 95 28.20 -8.01 -3.00
C SER A 95 28.66 -7.13 -4.15
N SER A 96 29.66 -6.28 -3.92
CA SER A 96 30.30 -5.52 -4.98
C SER A 96 30.91 -6.42 -6.06
N GLU A 97 31.31 -7.63 -5.68
CA GLU A 97 31.88 -8.64 -6.58
C GLU A 97 30.79 -9.43 -7.33
N ARG A 98 29.60 -9.56 -6.76
CA ARG A 98 28.49 -10.34 -7.33
C ARG A 98 27.15 -9.64 -7.11
N PRO A 99 26.92 -8.50 -7.75
CA PRO A 99 25.76 -7.64 -7.48
C PRO A 99 24.41 -8.28 -7.83
N PHE A 100 24.40 -9.32 -8.68
CA PHE A 100 23.18 -10.03 -9.08
C PHE A 100 23.01 -11.39 -8.40
N GLN A 101 23.86 -11.73 -7.42
CA GLN A 101 23.71 -12.98 -6.71
C GLN A 101 22.51 -12.91 -5.76
N PHE A 102 21.57 -13.84 -5.92
CA PHE A 102 20.43 -13.97 -5.03
C PHE A 102 20.90 -14.33 -3.61
N ASN A 103 20.42 -13.57 -2.63
CA ASN A 103 20.67 -13.79 -1.22
C ASN A 103 19.35 -13.97 -0.49
N MET A 104 19.09 -15.20 -0.04
CA MET A 104 17.86 -15.57 0.68
C MET A 104 17.64 -14.72 1.94
N LYS A 105 18.70 -14.45 2.71
CA LYS A 105 18.60 -13.66 3.94
C LYS A 105 18.17 -12.22 3.62
N GLY A 106 18.80 -11.59 2.62
CA GLY A 106 18.43 -10.25 2.18
C GLY A 106 17.02 -10.20 1.61
N HIS A 107 16.63 -11.21 0.85
CA HIS A 107 15.28 -11.32 0.30
C HIS A 107 14.23 -11.43 1.42
N ASN A 108 14.46 -12.25 2.44
CA ASN A 108 13.53 -12.38 3.57
C ASN A 108 13.40 -11.07 4.36
N ILE A 109 14.49 -10.32 4.52
CA ILE A 109 14.44 -9.00 5.17
C ILE A 109 13.66 -8.03 4.30
N PHE A 110 13.92 -7.98 2.99
CA PHE A 110 13.12 -7.16 2.07
C PHE A 110 11.62 -7.52 2.16
N LEU A 111 11.29 -8.82 2.16
CA LEU A 111 9.91 -9.28 2.28
C LEU A 111 9.27 -8.89 3.62
N SER A 112 10.03 -8.72 4.70
CA SER A 112 9.46 -8.26 5.98
C SER A 112 8.93 -6.82 5.91
N HIS A 113 9.42 -6.01 4.98
CA HIS A 113 8.95 -4.65 4.74
C HIS A 113 7.80 -4.55 3.73
N VAL A 114 7.43 -5.66 3.08
CA VAL A 114 6.27 -5.75 2.20
C VAL A 114 5.06 -6.11 3.05
N LYS A 115 4.07 -5.23 3.13
CA LYS A 115 2.92 -5.41 4.04
C LYS A 115 1.81 -6.25 3.42
N ALA A 116 1.38 -5.91 2.22
CA ALA A 116 0.23 -6.51 1.58
C ALA A 116 0.51 -7.07 0.18
N TYR A 117 1.44 -6.49 -0.56
CA TYR A 117 1.67 -6.89 -1.94
C TYR A 117 2.08 -8.36 -2.07
N ARG A 118 1.31 -9.14 -2.87
CA ARG A 118 1.50 -10.58 -3.09
C ARG A 118 1.50 -11.42 -1.80
N ARG A 119 0.82 -10.97 -0.75
CA ARG A 119 0.62 -11.77 0.47
C ARG A 119 -0.79 -12.32 0.48
N SER A 120 -0.92 -13.58 0.89
CA SER A 120 -2.22 -14.22 1.15
C SER A 120 -2.85 -13.73 2.46
N HIS A 121 -2.02 -13.28 3.39
CA HIS A 121 -2.46 -12.80 4.72
C HIS A 121 -1.74 -11.49 5.04
N VAL A 122 -2.47 -10.55 5.58
CA VAL A 122 -1.94 -9.27 6.06
C VAL A 122 -2.10 -9.22 7.57
N LYS A 123 -1.00 -8.95 8.27
CA LYS A 123 -1.04 -8.70 9.71
C LYS A 123 -1.47 -7.27 9.95
N VAL A 124 -2.56 -7.09 10.67
CA VAL A 124 -3.05 -5.78 11.11
C VAL A 124 -3.11 -5.76 12.63
N ASN A 125 -2.85 -4.59 13.23
CA ASN A 125 -3.06 -4.43 14.65
C ASN A 125 -4.57 -4.39 14.97
N GLN A 126 -4.91 -4.57 16.23
CA GLN A 126 -6.31 -4.68 16.65
C GLN A 126 -7.11 -3.40 16.40
N GLU A 127 -6.50 -2.24 16.54
CA GLU A 127 -7.15 -0.95 16.29
C GLU A 127 -7.50 -0.77 14.80
N ASP A 128 -6.57 -1.07 13.91
CA ASP A 128 -6.80 -1.03 12.47
C ASP A 128 -7.83 -2.06 12.03
N LEU A 129 -7.81 -3.26 12.64
CA LEU A 129 -8.83 -4.28 12.40
C LEU A 129 -10.24 -3.77 12.72
N TYR A 130 -10.43 -3.15 13.88
CA TYR A 130 -11.73 -2.55 14.25
C TYR A 130 -12.14 -1.44 13.29
N LYS A 131 -11.21 -0.59 12.87
CA LYS A 131 -11.49 0.46 11.87
C LYS A 131 -11.89 -0.16 10.53
N MET A 132 -11.19 -1.19 10.08
CA MET A 132 -11.51 -1.89 8.84
C MET A 132 -12.89 -2.56 8.90
N GLN A 133 -13.24 -3.19 10.02
CA GLN A 133 -14.56 -3.76 10.25
C GLN A 133 -15.66 -2.69 10.21
N ALA A 134 -15.45 -1.59 10.93
CA ALA A 134 -16.40 -0.47 10.97
C ALA A 134 -16.63 0.18 9.60
N LEU A 135 -15.60 0.16 8.74
CA LEU A 135 -15.65 0.66 7.37
C LEU A 135 -16.17 -0.38 6.35
N GLY A 136 -16.50 -1.60 6.79
CA GLY A 136 -16.97 -2.67 5.91
C GLY A 136 -15.90 -3.19 4.93
N LEU A 137 -14.61 -3.00 5.25
CA LEU A 137 -13.48 -3.39 4.42
C LEU A 137 -13.07 -4.86 4.63
N LEU A 138 -13.60 -5.53 5.63
CA LEU A 138 -13.31 -6.94 5.94
C LEU A 138 -14.55 -7.79 5.70
N ASN A 139 -14.34 -8.95 5.08
CA ASN A 139 -15.35 -10.00 5.12
C ASN A 139 -15.39 -10.58 6.54
N PRO A 140 -16.54 -10.58 7.23
CA PRO A 140 -16.65 -11.13 8.59
C PRO A 140 -16.21 -12.59 8.72
N LEU A 141 -16.26 -13.36 7.61
CA LEU A 141 -15.89 -14.78 7.59
C LEU A 141 -14.40 -15.02 7.36
N SER A 142 -13.62 -13.99 7.04
CA SER A 142 -12.19 -14.12 6.74
C SER A 142 -11.26 -13.63 7.85
N ILE A 143 -11.79 -13.40 9.04
CA ILE A 143 -10.99 -13.00 10.20
C ILE A 143 -10.44 -14.25 10.87
N LEU A 144 -9.15 -14.50 10.66
CA LEU A 144 -8.41 -15.55 11.36
C LEU A 144 -7.75 -14.94 12.60
N GLN A 145 -7.97 -15.56 13.75
CA GLN A 145 -7.22 -15.26 14.97
C GLN A 145 -6.07 -16.26 15.09
N ASP A 146 -4.84 -15.80 15.00
CA ASP A 146 -3.66 -16.59 15.27
C ASP A 146 -2.90 -15.95 16.44
N ASN A 147 -2.74 -16.71 17.54
CA ASN A 147 -1.91 -16.37 18.72
C ASN A 147 -2.06 -14.92 19.24
N GLY A 148 -3.28 -14.40 19.28
CA GLY A 148 -3.58 -13.06 19.81
C GLY A 148 -3.38 -11.92 18.81
N HIS A 149 -3.00 -12.21 17.58
CA HIS A 149 -3.01 -11.24 16.48
C HIS A 149 -4.18 -11.54 15.54
N ALA A 150 -4.98 -10.52 15.28
CA ALA A 150 -6.01 -10.65 14.27
C ALA A 150 -5.35 -10.72 12.89
N VAL A 151 -5.54 -11.83 12.19
CA VAL A 151 -5.11 -12.00 10.81
C VAL A 151 -6.35 -11.83 9.93
N GLY A 152 -6.46 -10.71 9.26
CA GLY A 152 -7.53 -10.48 8.29
C GLY A 152 -7.12 -11.03 6.92
N GLU A 153 -7.90 -11.93 6.37
CA GLU A 153 -7.80 -12.25 4.95
C GLU A 153 -8.35 -11.06 4.16
N LEU A 154 -7.45 -10.22 3.65
CA LEU A 154 -7.82 -9.19 2.68
C LEU A 154 -8.08 -9.87 1.33
N PHE A 155 -9.25 -10.48 1.20
CA PHE A 155 -9.72 -11.09 -0.05
C PHE A 155 -9.70 -10.13 -1.24
N PHE A 156 -9.55 -8.84 -0.96
CA PHE A 156 -9.73 -7.75 -1.93
C PHE A 156 -8.52 -7.47 -2.82
N ILE A 157 -7.33 -7.87 -2.42
CA ILE A 157 -6.12 -7.50 -3.17
C ILE A 157 -5.80 -8.53 -4.26
N PHE A 158 -6.16 -9.78 -4.06
CA PHE A 158 -5.75 -10.87 -4.95
C PHE A 158 -6.65 -11.10 -6.16
N SER A 159 -7.95 -10.85 -6.09
CA SER A 159 -8.81 -11.01 -7.28
C SER A 159 -8.53 -9.98 -8.37
N LEU A 160 -7.92 -8.84 -8.02
CA LEU A 160 -7.56 -7.79 -8.98
C LEU A 160 -6.18 -7.99 -9.61
N LEU A 161 -5.23 -8.59 -8.89
CA LEU A 161 -3.89 -8.84 -9.43
C LEU A 161 -3.88 -10.01 -10.43
N SER A 162 -4.82 -10.94 -10.35
CA SER A 162 -4.99 -12.00 -11.35
C SER A 162 -5.64 -11.50 -12.65
N CYS A 163 -6.24 -10.32 -12.65
CA CYS A 163 -6.86 -9.72 -13.85
C CYS A 163 -5.99 -8.65 -14.54
N LEU A 164 -4.81 -8.34 -13.99
CA LEU A 164 -3.93 -7.27 -14.48
C LEU A 164 -2.53 -7.76 -14.90
N ILE A 165 -2.35 -9.08 -15.06
CA ILE A 165 -1.16 -9.70 -15.68
C ILE A 165 -1.47 -10.10 -17.10
#